data_211287ce467646c824bcad9c214c0cfb
#
_entry.id   211287ce467646c824bcad9c214c0cfb
#
_cell.length_a   1.000
_cell.length_b   1.000
_cell.length_c   1.000
_cell.angle_alpha   90.00
_cell.angle_beta   90.00
_cell.angle_gamma   90.00
#
_symmetry.space_group_name_H-M   'P 1'
#
loop_
_entity.id
_entity.type
_entity.pdbx_description
1 polymer ?
#
loop_
_entity_poly.entity_id
_entity_poly.type
_entity_poly.pdbx_seq_one_letter_code
_entity_poly.pdbx_strand_id
1 'polypeptide(L)'
;LSSRLKPKNTPISQLVTQGEKIMVQVVRDETEHKGARVTNFIEFSTPNMVYIPHQNYIAVSKKMSPKQREFWKNLAVKHQLEQEGMLIRTEMSTKDEAFFLQELKYCRDAYNSLVQKLNGVKAPSLLLETNRLMQALQHEMQSGSGMLFVDDFSLFQELQKQPSDWEVVYYREQENIFAAMKIEHQLERLHKRIVWLENGGFLVVEEGEAMTTIDVNTGKFTGKTDKELTVNTTNKLAAYEAMNQIRLRNISGMILIDFINSDHQEDILKIVQQLAKKDAITIQVVGFTKLGILQLTRKVTSPSLLQYSTTVCPTCQGTGRVESAQAAAFRLERELLQYRNHDYQYVVVEVSKDVLDWFAGENKFFRERLEKDLSMQMEFVLKESTFSFFRIKQFV
;
A
#
# COMPACT_ATOMS: atom_id res chain seq x y z
N LEU A 1 14.52 -22.58 -24.60
CA LEU A 1 13.16 -22.03 -24.67
C LEU A 1 13.08 -21.06 -25.82
N SER A 2 12.46 -21.46 -26.95
CA SER A 2 12.34 -20.63 -28.14
C SER A 2 11.47 -19.42 -27.84
N SER A 3 12.03 -18.22 -27.96
CA SER A 3 11.28 -16.96 -27.98
C SER A 3 10.38 -16.87 -29.19
N ARG A 4 9.21 -17.45 -29.12
CA ARG A 4 8.18 -17.24 -30.14
C ARG A 4 7.50 -15.91 -29.85
N LEU A 5 7.96 -14.85 -30.51
CA LEU A 5 7.21 -13.62 -30.65
C LEU A 5 5.91 -13.93 -31.40
N LYS A 6 4.85 -14.25 -30.69
CA LYS A 6 3.51 -14.42 -31.25
C LYS A 6 2.73 -13.10 -31.13
N PRO A 7 1.73 -12.85 -32.01
CA PRO A 7 0.92 -11.64 -31.97
C PRO A 7 0.31 -11.40 -30.58
N LYS A 8 0.10 -10.13 -30.21
CA LYS A 8 -0.44 -9.72 -28.92
C LYS A 8 -1.76 -10.40 -28.46
N ASN A 9 -2.50 -10.99 -29.40
CA ASN A 9 -3.80 -11.62 -29.17
C ASN A 9 -3.78 -13.15 -29.25
N THR A 10 -2.61 -13.77 -29.12
CA THR A 10 -2.54 -15.25 -29.15
C THR A 10 -3.13 -15.82 -27.85
N PRO A 11 -4.12 -16.72 -27.89
CA PRO A 11 -4.67 -17.38 -26.70
C PRO A 11 -3.58 -18.12 -25.92
N ILE A 12 -3.67 -18.10 -24.60
CA ILE A 12 -2.66 -18.72 -23.72
C ILE A 12 -2.51 -20.23 -23.97
N SER A 13 -3.58 -20.92 -24.34
CA SER A 13 -3.58 -22.34 -24.71
C SER A 13 -2.72 -22.69 -25.92
N GLN A 14 -2.37 -21.70 -26.76
CA GLN A 14 -1.44 -21.87 -27.88
C GLN A 14 0.00 -21.52 -27.51
N LEU A 15 0.21 -20.93 -26.35
CA LEU A 15 1.53 -20.52 -25.85
C LEU A 15 2.10 -21.49 -24.85
N VAL A 16 1.27 -22.13 -24.05
CA VAL A 16 1.64 -23.02 -22.94
C VAL A 16 0.75 -24.26 -22.97
N THR A 17 1.35 -25.43 -22.73
CA THR A 17 0.64 -26.70 -22.67
C THR A 17 0.44 -27.13 -21.21
N GLN A 18 -0.67 -27.81 -20.92
CA GLN A 18 -0.91 -28.35 -19.58
C GLN A 18 0.19 -29.34 -19.19
N GLY A 19 0.75 -29.18 -17.98
CA GLY A 19 1.86 -29.99 -17.48
C GLY A 19 3.25 -29.50 -17.92
N GLU A 20 3.35 -28.48 -18.77
CA GLU A 20 4.62 -27.87 -19.16
C GLU A 20 5.25 -27.12 -17.99
N LYS A 21 6.56 -27.33 -17.77
CA LYS A 21 7.33 -26.57 -16.78
C LYS A 21 7.84 -25.31 -17.41
N ILE A 22 7.45 -24.18 -16.88
CA ILE A 22 7.88 -22.86 -17.35
C ILE A 22 8.54 -22.08 -16.23
N MET A 23 9.56 -21.30 -16.56
CA MET A 23 10.15 -20.33 -15.67
C MET A 23 9.34 -19.03 -15.77
N VAL A 24 8.92 -18.51 -14.63
CA VAL A 24 8.17 -17.26 -14.57
C VAL A 24 8.75 -16.34 -13.50
N GLN A 25 8.64 -15.05 -13.74
CA GLN A 25 8.98 -14.00 -12.78
C GLN A 25 7.68 -13.34 -12.30
N VAL A 26 7.56 -13.16 -10.99
CA VAL A 26 6.45 -12.42 -10.40
C VAL A 26 6.65 -10.94 -10.68
N VAL A 27 5.70 -10.34 -11.39
CA VAL A 27 5.69 -8.90 -11.70
C VAL A 27 4.89 -8.14 -10.65
N ARG A 28 3.88 -8.79 -10.08
CA ARG A 28 3.01 -8.26 -9.05
C ARG A 28 2.55 -9.41 -8.16
N ASP A 29 2.64 -9.21 -6.87
CA ASP A 29 2.15 -10.15 -5.87
C ASP A 29 0.62 -10.27 -5.93
N GLU A 30 0.10 -11.38 -5.40
CA GLU A 30 -1.33 -11.58 -5.23
C GLU A 30 -1.93 -10.53 -4.31
N THR A 31 -3.20 -10.29 -4.49
CA THR A 31 -4.01 -9.49 -3.59
C THR A 31 -5.22 -10.30 -3.19
N GLU A 32 -5.95 -9.90 -2.15
CA GLU A 32 -7.14 -10.62 -1.65
C GLU A 32 -8.13 -11.04 -2.75
N HIS A 33 -8.21 -10.25 -3.84
CA HIS A 33 -9.17 -10.48 -4.93
C HIS A 33 -8.54 -10.85 -6.28
N LYS A 34 -7.20 -10.87 -6.39
CA LYS A 34 -6.51 -11.14 -7.67
C LYS A 34 -5.25 -11.96 -7.44
N GLY A 35 -5.10 -13.05 -8.18
CA GLY A 35 -3.87 -13.83 -8.18
C GLY A 35 -2.64 -13.05 -8.65
N ALA A 36 -1.45 -13.57 -8.33
CA ALA A 36 -0.19 -12.97 -8.72
C ALA A 36 -0.09 -12.83 -10.25
N ARG A 37 0.46 -11.69 -10.69
CA ARG A 37 0.77 -11.50 -12.11
C ARG A 37 2.19 -11.96 -12.38
N VAL A 38 2.34 -12.88 -13.32
CA VAL A 38 3.62 -13.44 -13.71
C VAL A 38 3.94 -13.17 -15.17
N THR A 39 5.23 -13.22 -15.53
CA THR A 39 5.74 -13.13 -16.89
C THR A 39 6.79 -14.20 -17.12
N ASN A 40 6.91 -14.71 -18.34
CA ASN A 40 8.02 -15.58 -18.74
C ASN A 40 9.20 -14.77 -19.32
N PHE A 41 9.07 -13.46 -19.47
CA PHE A 41 10.18 -12.56 -19.76
C PHE A 41 10.93 -12.26 -18.48
N ILE A 42 12.07 -12.92 -18.29
CA ILE A 42 12.90 -12.74 -17.11
C ILE A 42 13.74 -11.48 -17.29
N GLU A 43 13.70 -10.59 -16.30
CA GLU A 43 14.44 -9.33 -16.28
C GLU A 43 15.33 -9.25 -15.05
N PHE A 44 16.59 -8.88 -15.24
CA PHE A 44 17.50 -8.53 -14.15
C PHE A 44 17.62 -7.01 -14.11
N SER A 45 17.07 -6.40 -13.09
CA SER A 45 16.99 -4.97 -12.94
C SER A 45 18.00 -4.49 -11.90
N THR A 46 18.90 -3.61 -12.32
CA THR A 46 19.79 -2.84 -11.45
C THR A 46 19.39 -1.37 -11.45
N PRO A 47 19.97 -0.52 -10.59
CA PRO A 47 19.73 0.91 -10.66
C PRO A 47 20.07 1.53 -12.03
N ASN A 48 21.11 1.01 -12.72
CA ASN A 48 21.67 1.61 -13.93
C ASN A 48 21.18 0.97 -15.22
N MET A 49 20.76 -0.30 -15.20
CA MET A 49 20.29 -1.00 -16.39
C MET A 49 19.23 -2.08 -16.09
N VAL A 50 18.50 -2.49 -17.12
CA VAL A 50 17.69 -3.71 -17.11
C VAL A 50 18.25 -4.64 -18.17
N TYR A 51 18.65 -5.84 -17.75
CA TYR A 51 19.11 -6.91 -18.64
C TYR A 51 17.96 -7.88 -18.90
N ILE A 52 17.71 -8.20 -20.17
CA ILE A 52 16.58 -9.02 -20.61
C ILE A 52 17.11 -10.14 -21.49
N PRO A 53 17.39 -11.32 -20.95
CA PRO A 53 17.82 -12.46 -21.74
C PRO A 53 16.74 -12.89 -22.74
N HIS A 54 17.14 -13.41 -23.88
CA HIS A 54 16.27 -13.88 -24.96
C HIS A 54 15.44 -12.79 -25.69
N GLN A 55 15.87 -11.53 -25.62
CA GLN A 55 15.30 -10.45 -26.41
C GLN A 55 16.38 -9.69 -27.16
N ASN A 56 16.17 -9.41 -28.43
CA ASN A 56 17.08 -8.55 -29.19
C ASN A 56 16.56 -7.11 -29.15
N TYR A 57 16.81 -6.43 -28.03
CA TYR A 57 16.27 -5.08 -27.79
C TYR A 57 17.25 -4.20 -27.01
N ILE A 58 17.65 -3.06 -27.58
CA ILE A 58 18.45 -2.06 -26.87
C ILE A 58 17.68 -0.75 -26.79
N ALA A 59 17.47 -0.26 -25.57
CA ALA A 59 16.91 1.04 -25.30
C ALA A 59 17.80 1.84 -24.35
N VAL A 60 17.76 3.15 -24.48
CA VAL A 60 18.44 4.09 -23.57
C VAL A 60 17.45 5.13 -23.10
N SER A 61 17.52 5.50 -21.83
CA SER A 61 16.62 6.46 -21.19
C SER A 61 16.48 7.75 -22.02
N LYS A 62 15.24 8.16 -22.24
CA LYS A 62 14.92 9.42 -22.95
C LYS A 62 15.33 10.68 -22.17
N LYS A 63 15.62 10.54 -20.86
CA LYS A 63 16.08 11.64 -19.99
C LYS A 63 17.55 12.01 -20.20
N MET A 64 18.34 11.15 -20.85
CA MET A 64 19.72 11.42 -21.20
C MET A 64 19.82 12.38 -22.40
N SER A 65 20.90 13.15 -22.47
CA SER A 65 21.20 13.99 -23.64
C SER A 65 21.37 13.17 -24.91
N PRO A 66 21.15 13.73 -26.11
CA PRO A 66 21.30 13.00 -27.37
C PRO A 66 22.68 12.35 -27.53
N LYS A 67 23.76 13.05 -27.16
CA LYS A 67 25.14 12.53 -27.22
C LYS A 67 25.35 11.33 -26.29
N GLN A 68 24.86 11.42 -25.05
CA GLN A 68 24.95 10.30 -24.09
C GLN A 68 24.13 9.09 -24.56
N ARG A 69 22.94 9.33 -25.11
CA ARG A 69 22.10 8.25 -25.65
C ARG A 69 22.78 7.50 -26.79
N GLU A 70 23.41 8.22 -27.69
CA GLU A 70 24.16 7.64 -28.80
C GLU A 70 25.37 6.83 -28.30
N PHE A 71 26.17 7.40 -27.40
CA PHE A 71 27.31 6.72 -26.76
C PHE A 71 26.91 5.41 -26.12
N TRP A 72 25.94 5.43 -25.20
CA TRP A 72 25.52 4.25 -24.47
C TRP A 72 24.82 3.21 -25.36
N LYS A 73 24.09 3.66 -26.38
CA LYS A 73 23.50 2.78 -27.37
C LYS A 73 24.58 2.03 -28.20
N ASN A 74 25.58 2.74 -28.68
CA ASN A 74 26.67 2.16 -29.45
C ASN A 74 27.50 1.17 -28.61
N LEU A 75 27.76 1.53 -27.33
CA LEU A 75 28.45 0.65 -26.39
C LEU A 75 27.65 -0.64 -26.12
N ALA A 76 26.35 -0.51 -25.89
CA ALA A 76 25.49 -1.67 -25.67
C ALA A 76 25.43 -2.57 -26.93
N VAL A 77 25.31 -2.02 -28.12
CA VAL A 77 25.34 -2.78 -29.38
C VAL A 77 26.66 -3.51 -29.57
N LYS A 78 27.79 -2.84 -29.25
CA LYS A 78 29.14 -3.44 -29.36
C LYS A 78 29.31 -4.67 -28.48
N HIS A 79 28.68 -4.68 -27.30
CA HIS A 79 28.84 -5.76 -26.30
C HIS A 79 27.64 -6.70 -26.19
N GLN A 80 26.59 -6.50 -27.00
CA GLN A 80 25.41 -7.35 -27.06
C GLN A 80 25.78 -8.73 -27.65
N LEU A 81 25.39 -9.80 -26.97
CA LEU A 81 25.41 -11.15 -27.53
C LEU A 81 24.09 -11.43 -28.26
N GLU A 82 24.05 -12.52 -29.03
CA GLU A 82 22.80 -12.93 -29.70
C GLU A 82 21.66 -13.12 -28.71
N GLN A 83 20.52 -12.51 -29.01
CA GLN A 83 19.29 -12.59 -28.21
C GLN A 83 19.40 -12.00 -26.80
N GLU A 84 20.19 -10.97 -26.62
CA GLU A 84 20.21 -10.17 -25.37
C GLU A 84 19.51 -8.83 -25.56
N GLY A 85 18.71 -8.45 -24.55
CA GLY A 85 18.10 -7.13 -24.44
C GLY A 85 18.73 -6.32 -23.31
N MET A 86 18.86 -5.01 -23.53
CA MET A 86 19.37 -4.08 -22.53
C MET A 86 18.58 -2.77 -22.57
N LEU A 87 18.11 -2.33 -21.40
CA LEU A 87 17.56 -1.00 -21.23
C LEU A 87 18.48 -0.23 -20.28
N ILE A 88 19.15 0.80 -20.79
CA ILE A 88 20.07 1.63 -20.03
C ILE A 88 19.31 2.77 -19.38
N ARG A 89 19.41 2.87 -18.05
CA ARG A 89 18.73 3.89 -17.23
C ARG A 89 19.56 5.17 -17.13
N THR A 90 18.93 6.24 -16.66
CA THR A 90 19.52 7.58 -16.56
C THR A 90 20.76 7.59 -15.66
N GLU A 91 20.77 6.80 -14.60
CA GLU A 91 21.84 6.70 -13.60
C GLU A 91 23.17 6.23 -14.22
N MET A 92 23.12 5.47 -15.31
CA MET A 92 24.31 5.08 -16.08
C MET A 92 25.06 6.28 -16.68
N SER A 93 24.39 7.42 -16.86
CA SER A 93 25.00 8.62 -17.47
C SER A 93 26.19 9.19 -16.71
N THR A 94 26.33 8.88 -15.43
CA THR A 94 27.42 9.32 -14.53
C THR A 94 28.53 8.28 -14.37
N LYS A 95 28.39 7.12 -15.03
CA LYS A 95 29.32 5.97 -14.93
C LYS A 95 30.23 5.91 -16.18
N ASP A 96 31.26 5.09 -16.10
CA ASP A 96 32.20 4.83 -17.21
C ASP A 96 31.91 3.49 -17.92
N GLU A 97 32.66 3.23 -19.00
CA GLU A 97 32.55 1.99 -19.77
C GLU A 97 32.92 0.74 -18.94
N ALA A 98 33.91 0.84 -18.06
CA ALA A 98 34.35 -0.28 -17.23
C ALA A 98 33.24 -0.70 -16.26
N PHE A 99 32.55 0.24 -15.65
CA PHE A 99 31.41 0.00 -14.79
C PHE A 99 30.26 -0.69 -15.55
N PHE A 100 29.92 -0.19 -16.76
CA PHE A 100 28.89 -0.81 -17.60
C PHE A 100 29.20 -2.29 -17.89
N LEU A 101 30.46 -2.60 -18.26
CA LEU A 101 30.88 -3.97 -18.54
C LEU A 101 30.83 -4.88 -17.30
N GLN A 102 31.21 -4.35 -16.16
CA GLN A 102 31.12 -5.09 -14.89
C GLN A 102 29.66 -5.41 -14.53
N GLU A 103 28.76 -4.45 -14.69
CA GLU A 103 27.35 -4.63 -14.39
C GLU A 103 26.66 -5.58 -15.38
N LEU A 104 26.99 -5.47 -16.67
CA LEU A 104 26.53 -6.40 -17.70
C LEU A 104 26.99 -7.84 -17.41
N LYS A 105 28.26 -8.01 -17.01
CA LYS A 105 28.78 -9.29 -16.59
C LYS A 105 28.03 -9.86 -15.39
N TYR A 106 27.80 -9.04 -14.38
CA TYR A 106 27.02 -9.43 -13.19
C TYR A 106 25.62 -9.95 -13.56
N CYS A 107 24.90 -9.23 -14.44
CA CYS A 107 23.58 -9.65 -14.90
C CYS A 107 23.61 -10.98 -15.68
N ARG A 108 24.64 -11.19 -16.53
CA ARG A 108 24.85 -12.45 -17.26
C ARG A 108 25.13 -13.61 -16.33
N ASP A 109 26.02 -13.41 -15.37
CA ASP A 109 26.39 -14.43 -14.37
C ASP A 109 25.17 -14.82 -13.50
N ALA A 110 24.35 -13.84 -13.10
CA ALA A 110 23.11 -14.07 -12.38
C ALA A 110 22.12 -14.91 -13.21
N TYR A 111 21.95 -14.60 -14.49
CA TYR A 111 21.10 -15.38 -15.38
C TYR A 111 21.63 -16.80 -15.59
N ASN A 112 22.92 -16.96 -15.84
CA ASN A 112 23.54 -18.27 -16.03
C ASN A 112 23.40 -19.15 -14.78
N SER A 113 23.58 -18.58 -13.60
CA SER A 113 23.34 -19.27 -12.31
C SER A 113 21.89 -19.71 -12.15
N LEU A 114 20.94 -18.89 -12.58
CA LEU A 114 19.52 -19.23 -12.58
C LEU A 114 19.21 -20.41 -13.51
N VAL A 115 19.77 -20.39 -14.72
CA VAL A 115 19.59 -21.47 -15.72
C VAL A 115 20.21 -22.79 -15.23
N GLN A 116 21.37 -22.75 -14.59
CA GLN A 116 22.00 -23.94 -14.00
C GLN A 116 21.11 -24.58 -12.92
N LYS A 117 20.48 -23.76 -12.06
CA LYS A 117 19.55 -24.25 -11.03
C LYS A 117 18.34 -24.98 -11.62
N LEU A 118 17.86 -24.59 -12.81
CA LEU A 118 16.71 -25.22 -13.46
C LEU A 118 16.88 -26.72 -13.69
N ASN A 119 18.10 -27.16 -13.99
CA ASN A 119 18.38 -28.57 -14.34
C ASN A 119 18.25 -29.53 -13.15
N GLY A 120 18.21 -29.04 -11.91
CA GLY A 120 18.20 -29.87 -10.69
C GLY A 120 16.90 -29.77 -9.88
N VAL A 121 15.95 -28.88 -10.21
CA VAL A 121 14.77 -28.59 -9.37
C VAL A 121 13.47 -29.18 -9.91
N LYS A 122 12.62 -29.63 -9.00
CA LYS A 122 11.25 -30.05 -9.32
C LYS A 122 10.33 -28.83 -9.24
N ALA A 123 9.46 -28.66 -10.23
CA ALA A 123 8.43 -27.62 -10.16
C ALA A 123 7.28 -28.06 -9.23
N PRO A 124 6.67 -27.12 -8.46
CA PRO A 124 7.05 -25.74 -8.33
C PRO A 124 8.25 -25.53 -7.39
N SER A 125 9.14 -24.60 -7.70
CA SER A 125 10.29 -24.25 -6.86
C SER A 125 10.67 -22.79 -7.03
N LEU A 126 11.09 -22.14 -5.95
CA LEU A 126 11.69 -20.80 -5.95
C LEU A 126 13.13 -20.92 -6.50
N LEU A 127 13.40 -20.22 -7.61
CA LEU A 127 14.71 -20.25 -8.27
C LEU A 127 15.61 -19.11 -7.81
N LEU A 128 15.03 -17.92 -7.68
CA LEU A 128 15.72 -16.72 -7.24
C LEU A 128 14.74 -15.88 -6.43
N GLU A 129 15.12 -15.58 -5.21
CA GLU A 129 14.46 -14.60 -4.39
C GLU A 129 15.18 -13.26 -4.53
N THR A 130 14.45 -12.24 -4.91
CA THR A 130 15.00 -10.90 -4.94
C THR A 130 14.87 -10.29 -3.56
N ASN A 131 15.97 -10.07 -2.87
CA ASN A 131 15.97 -9.35 -1.61
C ASN A 131 15.65 -7.87 -1.86
N ARG A 132 14.35 -7.52 -1.76
CA ARG A 132 13.85 -6.15 -1.97
C ARG A 132 14.47 -5.16 -0.98
N LEU A 133 14.73 -5.62 0.26
CA LEU A 133 15.37 -4.80 1.28
C LEU A 133 16.79 -4.42 0.83
N MET A 134 17.57 -5.40 0.39
CA MET A 134 18.93 -5.12 -0.11
C MET A 134 18.93 -4.20 -1.33
N GLN A 135 17.98 -4.35 -2.25
CA GLN A 135 17.87 -3.44 -3.40
C GLN A 135 17.51 -2.02 -2.96
N ALA A 136 16.59 -1.86 -2.01
CA ALA A 136 16.22 -0.56 -1.47
C ALA A 136 17.40 0.09 -0.75
N LEU A 137 18.10 -0.66 0.11
CA LEU A 137 19.30 -0.19 0.80
C LEU A 137 20.42 0.22 -0.17
N GLN A 138 20.69 -0.60 -1.18
CA GLN A 138 21.68 -0.29 -2.21
C GLN A 138 21.32 0.99 -2.98
N HIS A 139 20.04 1.18 -3.30
CA HIS A 139 19.58 2.39 -3.97
C HIS A 139 19.80 3.64 -3.10
N GLU A 140 19.46 3.59 -1.82
CA GLU A 140 19.68 4.69 -0.89
C GLU A 140 21.18 4.95 -0.66
N MET A 141 21.98 3.90 -0.50
CA MET A 141 23.41 4.00 -0.27
C MET A 141 24.21 4.55 -1.47
N GLN A 142 23.67 4.49 -2.68
CA GLN A 142 24.30 5.08 -3.88
C GLN A 142 24.12 6.60 -4.00
N SER A 143 23.14 7.17 -3.30
CA SER A 143 22.72 8.57 -3.48
C SER A 143 22.97 9.44 -2.26
N GLY A 144 24.02 9.20 -1.48
CA GLY A 144 24.33 10.04 -0.33
C GLY A 144 25.30 9.42 0.67
N SER A 145 25.43 10.05 1.82
CA SER A 145 26.19 9.56 2.97
C SER A 145 25.33 9.62 4.21
N GLY A 146 25.54 8.73 5.17
CA GLY A 146 24.78 8.68 6.42
C GLY A 146 25.20 7.52 7.31
N MET A 147 24.42 7.27 8.35
CA MET A 147 24.60 6.10 9.23
C MET A 147 23.44 5.12 9.02
N LEU A 148 23.77 3.84 8.92
CA LEU A 148 22.83 2.74 8.79
C LEU A 148 22.95 1.84 10.04
N PHE A 149 21.92 1.84 10.87
CA PHE A 149 21.84 0.98 12.05
C PHE A 149 21.18 -0.33 11.70
N VAL A 150 21.81 -1.45 12.08
CA VAL A 150 21.37 -2.80 11.76
C VAL A 150 21.48 -3.69 12.98
N ASP A 151 20.42 -4.37 13.35
CA ASP A 151 20.35 -5.31 14.48
C ASP A 151 20.51 -6.79 14.05
N ASP A 152 20.40 -7.10 12.76
CA ASP A 152 20.75 -8.42 12.19
C ASP A 152 22.23 -8.49 11.84
N PHE A 153 22.95 -9.44 12.45
CA PHE A 153 24.39 -9.58 12.27
C PHE A 153 24.78 -10.02 10.86
N SER A 154 23.98 -10.87 10.23
CA SER A 154 24.24 -11.36 8.87
C SER A 154 24.12 -10.23 7.85
N LEU A 155 23.06 -9.44 7.98
CA LEU A 155 22.83 -8.24 7.16
C LEU A 155 23.93 -7.19 7.37
N PHE A 156 24.34 -6.97 8.64
CA PHE A 156 25.45 -6.07 8.96
C PHE A 156 26.75 -6.50 8.23
N GLN A 157 27.12 -7.78 8.30
CA GLN A 157 28.30 -8.28 7.61
C GLN A 157 28.22 -8.18 6.08
N GLU A 158 27.04 -8.36 5.50
CA GLU A 158 26.82 -8.23 4.07
C GLU A 158 26.96 -6.76 3.61
N LEU A 159 26.38 -5.84 4.36
CA LEU A 159 26.43 -4.41 4.07
C LEU A 159 27.84 -3.83 4.24
N GLN A 160 28.61 -4.27 5.23
CA GLN A 160 30.01 -3.84 5.39
C GLN A 160 30.91 -4.17 4.21
N LYS A 161 30.59 -5.21 3.45
CA LYS A 161 31.36 -5.61 2.25
C LYS A 161 31.09 -4.72 1.05
N GLN A 162 30.04 -3.91 1.11
CA GLN A 162 29.67 -3.04 -0.01
C GLN A 162 30.39 -1.70 0.09
N PRO A 163 31.07 -1.26 -0.97
CA PRO A 163 31.70 0.05 -0.99
C PRO A 163 30.60 1.14 -0.98
N SER A 164 30.58 1.94 0.08
CA SER A 164 29.66 3.07 0.21
C SER A 164 30.23 4.11 1.16
N ASP A 165 29.76 5.36 1.01
CA ASP A 165 30.07 6.47 1.93
C ASP A 165 29.19 6.45 3.20
N TRP A 166 28.47 5.35 3.42
CA TRP A 166 27.62 5.16 4.59
C TRP A 166 28.36 4.40 5.68
N GLU A 167 28.27 4.88 6.91
CA GLU A 167 28.72 4.17 8.11
C GLU A 167 27.68 3.13 8.51
N VAL A 168 28.05 1.84 8.48
CA VAL A 168 27.17 0.75 8.91
C VAL A 168 27.50 0.41 10.36
N VAL A 169 26.52 0.62 11.25
CA VAL A 169 26.64 0.43 12.71
C VAL A 169 25.82 -0.79 13.13
N TYR A 170 26.46 -1.75 13.79
CA TYR A 170 25.76 -2.88 14.38
C TYR A 170 25.12 -2.47 15.72
N TYR A 171 23.78 -2.49 15.78
CA TYR A 171 23.01 -2.14 16.97
C TYR A 171 22.92 -3.33 17.93
N ARG A 172 23.33 -3.15 19.19
CA ARG A 172 23.42 -4.24 20.20
C ARG A 172 22.74 -3.91 21.53
N GLU A 173 22.03 -2.78 21.60
CA GLU A 173 21.40 -2.37 22.85
C GLU A 173 20.25 -3.31 23.23
N GLN A 174 19.85 -3.29 24.53
CA GLN A 174 18.72 -4.09 25.00
C GLN A 174 17.38 -3.58 24.51
N GLU A 175 17.27 -2.27 24.30
CA GLU A 175 16.08 -1.65 23.75
C GLU A 175 15.97 -2.00 22.26
N ASN A 176 14.75 -2.31 21.80
CA ASN A 176 14.49 -2.53 20.38
C ASN A 176 14.89 -1.31 19.55
N ILE A 177 15.56 -1.55 18.40
CA ILE A 177 16.07 -0.48 17.52
C ILE A 177 14.97 0.49 17.08
N PHE A 178 13.75 0.04 16.83
CA PHE A 178 12.62 0.90 16.43
C PHE A 178 12.17 1.80 17.59
N ALA A 179 12.18 1.28 18.83
CA ALA A 179 11.86 2.06 20.01
C ALA A 179 12.95 3.11 20.26
N ALA A 180 14.22 2.70 20.27
CA ALA A 180 15.38 3.59 20.47
C ALA A 180 15.43 4.73 19.45
N MET A 181 15.11 4.45 18.19
CA MET A 181 15.04 5.43 17.10
C MET A 181 13.68 6.12 16.98
N LYS A 182 12.75 5.89 17.92
CA LYS A 182 11.38 6.45 17.94
C LYS A 182 10.55 6.15 16.70
N ILE A 183 10.88 5.05 15.98
CA ILE A 183 10.18 4.63 14.76
C ILE A 183 8.81 4.04 15.10
N GLU A 184 8.69 3.27 16.21
CA GLU A 184 7.41 2.73 16.67
C GLU A 184 6.34 3.81 16.79
N HIS A 185 6.66 4.93 17.44
CA HIS A 185 5.73 6.04 17.59
C HIS A 185 5.33 6.66 16.23
N GLN A 186 6.26 6.73 15.28
CA GLN A 186 5.96 7.21 13.94
C GLN A 186 5.06 6.23 13.17
N LEU A 187 5.30 4.92 13.28
CA LEU A 187 4.44 3.89 12.69
C LEU A 187 3.01 3.93 13.25
N GLU A 188 2.85 4.07 14.56
CA GLU A 188 1.54 4.26 15.19
C GLU A 188 0.79 5.47 14.62
N ARG A 189 1.50 6.57 14.39
CA ARG A 189 0.91 7.77 13.78
C ARG A 189 0.49 7.55 12.32
N LEU A 190 1.25 6.74 11.57
CA LEU A 190 0.92 6.42 10.18
C LEU A 190 -0.32 5.52 10.04
N HIS A 191 -0.75 4.84 11.10
CA HIS A 191 -2.02 4.09 11.11
C HIS A 191 -3.23 4.98 11.41
N LYS A 192 -3.02 6.20 11.94
CA LYS A 192 -4.11 7.10 12.28
C LYS A 192 -4.70 7.72 11.02
N ARG A 193 -6.03 7.76 10.97
CA ARG A 193 -6.78 8.43 9.90
C ARG A 193 -6.53 9.94 9.88
N ILE A 194 -6.38 10.57 11.06
CA ILE A 194 -6.19 12.01 11.21
C ILE A 194 -4.69 12.32 11.35
N VAL A 195 -4.23 13.24 10.51
CA VAL A 195 -2.85 13.75 10.51
C VAL A 195 -2.87 15.25 10.76
N TRP A 196 -2.32 15.66 11.90
CA TRP A 196 -2.29 17.06 12.31
C TRP A 196 -1.19 17.84 11.57
N LEU A 197 -1.52 19.05 11.15
CA LEU A 197 -0.59 20.03 10.57
C LEU A 197 -0.06 20.96 11.66
N GLU A 198 1.10 21.56 11.43
CA GLU A 198 1.78 22.46 12.39
C GLU A 198 0.93 23.68 12.78
N ASN A 199 0.08 24.15 11.89
CA ASN A 199 -0.80 25.28 12.13
C ASN A 199 -2.13 24.89 12.82
N GLY A 200 -2.32 23.66 13.27
CA GLY A 200 -3.54 23.17 13.91
C GLY A 200 -4.65 22.74 12.93
N GLY A 201 -4.42 22.81 11.63
CA GLY A 201 -5.21 22.11 10.61
C GLY A 201 -4.94 20.60 10.66
N PHE A 202 -5.67 19.82 9.90
CA PHE A 202 -5.45 18.39 9.80
C PHE A 202 -5.93 17.82 8.46
N LEU A 203 -5.31 16.67 8.11
CA LEU A 203 -5.74 15.83 7.01
C LEU A 203 -6.55 14.65 7.55
N VAL A 204 -7.54 14.21 6.80
CA VAL A 204 -8.23 12.93 7.00
C VAL A 204 -7.88 12.04 5.83
N VAL A 205 -7.14 10.97 6.08
CA VAL A 205 -6.67 10.02 5.05
C VAL A 205 -7.52 8.75 5.13
N GLU A 206 -8.18 8.39 4.04
CA GLU A 206 -9.02 7.20 3.94
C GLU A 206 -8.63 6.38 2.72
N GLU A 207 -8.10 5.18 2.98
CA GLU A 207 -7.79 4.21 1.94
C GLU A 207 -9.01 3.32 1.67
N GLY A 208 -9.68 3.55 0.55
CA GLY A 208 -10.77 2.71 0.09
C GLY A 208 -10.32 1.64 -0.91
N GLU A 209 -11.23 0.74 -1.29
CA GLU A 209 -10.95 -0.32 -2.26
C GLU A 209 -10.58 0.23 -3.66
N ALA A 210 -11.27 1.25 -4.13
CA ALA A 210 -11.09 1.82 -5.46
C ALA A 210 -10.09 2.97 -5.51
N MET A 211 -10.02 3.76 -4.45
CA MET A 211 -9.20 4.99 -4.39
C MET A 211 -8.96 5.41 -2.95
N THR A 212 -7.91 6.21 -2.76
CA THR A 212 -7.64 6.91 -1.50
C THR A 212 -8.16 8.33 -1.59
N THR A 213 -8.82 8.79 -0.53
CA THR A 213 -9.25 10.19 -0.37
C THR A 213 -8.48 10.85 0.77
N ILE A 214 -8.12 12.10 0.56
CA ILE A 214 -7.48 12.95 1.56
C ILE A 214 -8.27 14.24 1.66
N ASP A 215 -8.88 14.50 2.80
CA ASP A 215 -9.66 15.70 3.09
C ASP A 215 -8.86 16.66 3.97
N VAL A 216 -8.85 17.96 3.63
CA VAL A 216 -8.07 18.99 4.30
C VAL A 216 -8.98 19.89 5.14
N ASN A 217 -8.67 19.99 6.44
CA ASN A 217 -9.45 20.75 7.40
C ASN A 217 -8.62 21.83 8.11
N THR A 218 -9.20 23.03 8.34
CA THR A 218 -8.53 24.12 9.08
C THR A 218 -8.45 23.89 10.60
N GLY A 219 -9.20 22.91 11.13
CA GLY A 219 -9.31 22.71 12.57
C GLY A 219 -9.99 23.89 13.29
N LYS A 220 -9.58 24.11 14.54
CA LYS A 220 -10.09 25.23 15.37
C LYS A 220 -9.33 26.55 15.15
N PHE A 221 -8.45 26.61 14.16
CA PHE A 221 -7.66 27.82 13.90
C PHE A 221 -8.54 28.91 13.30
N THR A 222 -9.14 29.70 14.17
CA THR A 222 -9.85 30.95 13.84
C THR A 222 -8.91 32.12 14.10
N GLY A 223 -7.87 32.25 13.27
CA GLY A 223 -6.96 33.39 13.34
C GLY A 223 -7.72 34.71 13.20
N LYS A 224 -7.36 35.69 14.03
CA LYS A 224 -7.88 37.07 13.93
C LYS A 224 -7.39 37.81 12.68
N THR A 225 -6.53 37.20 11.90
CA THR A 225 -5.92 37.66 10.66
C THR A 225 -6.59 36.99 9.46
N ASP A 226 -6.57 37.64 8.36
CA ASP A 226 -7.12 37.34 7.05
C ASP A 226 -7.42 35.84 6.81
N LYS A 227 -8.72 35.50 6.67
CA LYS A 227 -9.20 34.13 6.47
C LYS A 227 -8.60 33.47 5.24
N GLU A 228 -8.39 34.25 4.18
CA GLU A 228 -7.80 33.80 2.92
C GLU A 228 -6.32 33.40 3.08
N LEU A 229 -5.55 34.20 3.81
CA LEU A 229 -4.15 33.87 4.12
C LEU A 229 -4.03 32.59 4.93
N THR A 230 -4.93 32.38 5.89
CA THR A 230 -4.98 31.15 6.71
C THR A 230 -5.28 29.95 5.85
N VAL A 231 -6.29 30.03 4.96
CA VAL A 231 -6.65 28.93 4.05
C VAL A 231 -5.50 28.59 3.12
N ASN A 232 -4.87 29.59 2.50
CA ASN A 232 -3.75 29.37 1.58
C ASN A 232 -2.55 28.72 2.29
N THR A 233 -2.21 29.18 3.49
CA THR A 233 -1.14 28.60 4.29
C THR A 233 -1.45 27.14 4.67
N THR A 234 -2.68 26.87 5.11
CA THR A 234 -3.12 25.51 5.45
C THR A 234 -3.06 24.57 4.25
N ASN A 235 -3.54 25.03 3.09
CA ASN A 235 -3.50 24.22 1.86
C ASN A 235 -2.08 23.93 1.40
N LYS A 236 -1.13 24.85 1.53
CA LYS A 236 0.29 24.61 1.23
C LYS A 236 0.89 23.57 2.17
N LEU A 237 0.69 23.71 3.49
CA LEU A 237 1.13 22.70 4.47
C LEU A 237 0.50 21.34 4.20
N ALA A 238 -0.80 21.32 3.88
CA ALA A 238 -1.55 20.13 3.54
C ALA A 238 -0.98 19.43 2.29
N ALA A 239 -0.59 20.19 1.27
CA ALA A 239 0.02 19.62 0.06
C ALA A 239 1.36 18.92 0.34
N TYR A 240 2.23 19.52 1.17
CA TYR A 240 3.48 18.90 1.60
C TYR A 240 3.21 17.64 2.42
N GLU A 241 2.33 17.73 3.42
CA GLU A 241 2.05 16.60 4.30
C GLU A 241 1.28 15.48 3.59
N ALA A 242 0.33 15.78 2.71
CA ALA A 242 -0.37 14.76 1.91
C ALA A 242 0.61 13.95 1.06
N MET A 243 1.54 14.61 0.36
CA MET A 243 2.56 13.93 -0.42
C MET A 243 3.52 13.11 0.45
N ASN A 244 3.85 13.58 1.66
CA ASN A 244 4.65 12.86 2.64
C ASN A 244 3.90 11.59 3.12
N GLN A 245 2.62 11.71 3.47
CA GLN A 245 1.77 10.59 3.88
C GLN A 245 1.59 9.56 2.76
N ILE A 246 1.38 9.99 1.51
CA ILE A 246 1.31 9.11 0.35
C ILE A 246 2.58 8.25 0.23
N ARG A 247 3.76 8.87 0.42
CA ARG A 247 5.04 8.17 0.37
C ARG A 247 5.25 7.25 1.55
N LEU A 248 5.06 7.72 2.79
CA LEU A 248 5.32 6.97 4.01
C LEU A 248 4.37 5.78 4.19
N ARG A 249 3.09 5.95 3.83
CA ARG A 249 2.09 4.86 3.86
C ARG A 249 2.14 3.99 2.61
N ASN A 250 2.99 4.30 1.64
CA ASN A 250 3.02 3.66 0.32
C ASN A 250 1.65 3.61 -0.37
N ILE A 251 0.85 4.68 -0.21
CA ILE A 251 -0.44 4.80 -0.88
C ILE A 251 -0.22 4.80 -2.39
N SER A 252 -1.01 4.02 -3.12
CA SER A 252 -0.88 3.83 -4.56
C SER A 252 -2.24 3.68 -5.24
N GLY A 253 -2.28 3.73 -6.57
CA GLY A 253 -3.52 3.76 -7.34
C GLY A 253 -4.05 5.18 -7.51
N MET A 254 -5.36 5.35 -7.54
CA MET A 254 -6.03 6.65 -7.65
C MET A 254 -6.06 7.35 -6.29
N ILE A 255 -5.71 8.62 -6.25
CA ILE A 255 -5.68 9.44 -5.05
C ILE A 255 -6.38 10.75 -5.35
N LEU A 256 -7.33 11.12 -4.52
CA LEU A 256 -8.09 12.37 -4.57
C LEU A 256 -7.80 13.19 -3.33
N ILE A 257 -7.45 14.46 -3.50
CA ILE A 257 -7.20 15.38 -2.40
C ILE A 257 -8.19 16.52 -2.49
N ASP A 258 -9.01 16.67 -1.45
CA ASP A 258 -9.97 17.77 -1.31
C ASP A 258 -9.34 18.88 -0.45
N PHE A 259 -8.87 19.92 -1.12
CA PHE A 259 -8.30 21.08 -0.48
C PHE A 259 -9.39 22.07 -0.07
N ILE A 260 -9.12 22.85 0.98
CA ILE A 260 -10.03 23.94 1.37
C ILE A 260 -10.16 24.89 0.18
N ASN A 261 -11.40 25.26 -0.14
CA ASN A 261 -11.69 26.08 -1.31
C ASN A 261 -10.93 27.41 -1.29
N SER A 262 -10.17 27.68 -2.34
CA SER A 262 -9.35 28.90 -2.50
C SER A 262 -9.03 29.17 -3.97
N ASP A 263 -8.71 30.42 -4.28
CA ASP A 263 -8.31 30.85 -5.63
C ASP A 263 -6.85 30.50 -5.97
N HIS A 264 -6.10 29.88 -5.03
CA HIS A 264 -4.67 29.56 -5.16
C HIS A 264 -4.38 28.11 -5.61
N GLN A 265 -5.27 27.49 -6.37
CA GLN A 265 -5.11 26.10 -6.84
C GLN A 265 -3.86 25.87 -7.68
N GLU A 266 -3.45 26.89 -8.47
CA GLU A 266 -2.24 26.77 -9.30
C GLU A 266 -0.95 26.64 -8.46
N ASP A 267 -0.87 27.32 -7.33
CA ASP A 267 0.31 27.23 -6.44
C ASP A 267 0.38 25.84 -5.80
N ILE A 268 -0.75 25.32 -5.35
CA ILE A 268 -0.85 23.97 -4.79
C ILE A 268 -0.44 22.94 -5.85
N LEU A 269 -0.95 23.08 -7.07
CA LEU A 269 -0.63 22.19 -8.17
C LEU A 269 0.89 22.16 -8.47
N LYS A 270 1.55 23.33 -8.49
CA LYS A 270 3.00 23.44 -8.68
C LYS A 270 3.78 22.71 -7.57
N ILE A 271 3.38 22.88 -6.30
CA ILE A 271 3.99 22.20 -5.15
C ILE A 271 3.87 20.68 -5.32
N VAL A 272 2.66 20.18 -5.56
CA VAL A 272 2.42 18.73 -5.72
C VAL A 272 3.19 18.15 -6.91
N GLN A 273 3.25 18.86 -8.04
CA GLN A 273 4.04 18.45 -9.21
C GLN A 273 5.53 18.37 -8.93
N GLN A 274 6.07 19.31 -8.14
CA GLN A 274 7.47 19.30 -7.74
C GLN A 274 7.79 18.12 -6.81
N LEU A 275 6.92 17.85 -5.84
CA LEU A 275 7.07 16.72 -4.92
C LEU A 275 6.89 15.37 -5.64
N ALA A 276 5.94 15.28 -6.56
CA ALA A 276 5.72 14.09 -7.38
C ALA A 276 6.95 13.70 -8.23
N LYS A 277 7.73 14.68 -8.70
CA LYS A 277 8.99 14.42 -9.44
C LYS A 277 10.10 13.85 -8.56
N LYS A 278 10.05 14.08 -7.24
CA LYS A 278 11.05 13.60 -6.26
C LYS A 278 10.69 12.22 -5.68
N ASP A 279 9.47 11.72 -5.89
CA ASP A 279 9.08 10.39 -5.41
C ASP A 279 9.80 9.30 -6.22
N ALA A 280 10.33 8.30 -5.54
CA ALA A 280 10.99 7.14 -6.17
C ALA A 280 10.01 6.33 -7.06
N ILE A 281 8.71 6.37 -6.74
CA ILE A 281 7.66 5.70 -7.48
C ILE A 281 6.95 6.75 -8.36
N THR A 282 6.69 6.40 -9.61
CA THR A 282 6.07 7.30 -10.58
C THR A 282 4.70 7.79 -10.11
N ILE A 283 4.55 9.10 -9.95
CA ILE A 283 3.29 9.79 -9.68
C ILE A 283 2.92 10.61 -10.93
N GLN A 284 1.69 10.44 -11.38
CA GLN A 284 1.08 11.25 -12.43
C GLN A 284 0.06 12.20 -11.79
N VAL A 285 0.33 13.49 -11.82
CA VAL A 285 -0.58 14.54 -11.37
C VAL A 285 -1.48 14.93 -12.55
N VAL A 286 -2.78 14.67 -12.44
CA VAL A 286 -3.76 14.97 -13.50
C VAL A 286 -4.17 16.45 -13.43
N GLY A 287 -4.38 16.98 -12.23
CA GLY A 287 -4.81 18.36 -11.99
C GLY A 287 -6.10 18.44 -11.18
N PHE A 288 -6.63 19.66 -11.05
CA PHE A 288 -7.88 19.90 -10.35
C PHE A 288 -9.11 19.60 -11.22
N THR A 289 -10.13 19.02 -10.62
CA THR A 289 -11.46 18.90 -11.24
C THR A 289 -12.18 20.24 -11.20
N LYS A 290 -13.32 20.35 -11.90
CA LYS A 290 -14.23 21.50 -11.79
C LYS A 290 -14.82 21.69 -10.38
N LEU A 291 -14.81 20.64 -9.55
CA LEU A 291 -15.24 20.67 -8.15
C LEU A 291 -14.14 21.07 -7.17
N GLY A 292 -12.92 21.35 -7.65
CA GLY A 292 -11.79 21.73 -6.80
C GLY A 292 -10.99 20.56 -6.20
N ILE A 293 -11.26 19.31 -6.60
CA ILE A 293 -10.56 18.11 -6.11
C ILE A 293 -9.32 17.87 -6.95
N LEU A 294 -8.16 17.78 -6.31
CA LEU A 294 -6.90 17.42 -6.97
C LEU A 294 -6.86 15.91 -7.22
N GLN A 295 -6.55 15.53 -8.46
CA GLN A 295 -6.45 14.15 -8.89
C GLN A 295 -5.00 13.78 -9.19
N LEU A 296 -4.56 12.67 -8.65
CA LEU A 296 -3.26 12.06 -8.99
C LEU A 296 -3.34 10.53 -8.97
N THR A 297 -2.38 9.90 -9.63
CA THR A 297 -2.21 8.45 -9.57
C THR A 297 -0.77 8.12 -9.23
N ARG A 298 -0.54 7.13 -8.36
CA ARG A 298 0.78 6.60 -8.04
C ARG A 298 0.85 5.13 -8.45
N LYS A 299 1.94 4.74 -9.13
CA LYS A 299 2.11 3.37 -9.62
C LYS A 299 2.05 2.37 -8.45
N VAL A 300 1.23 1.34 -8.58
CA VAL A 300 1.16 0.24 -7.61
C VAL A 300 2.38 -0.65 -7.75
N THR A 301 3.21 -0.73 -6.72
CA THR A 301 4.41 -1.58 -6.67
C THR A 301 4.34 -2.66 -5.60
N SER A 302 3.70 -2.34 -4.47
CA SER A 302 3.49 -3.21 -3.31
C SER A 302 2.25 -2.76 -2.54
N PRO A 303 1.73 -3.56 -1.60
CA PRO A 303 0.65 -3.14 -0.71
C PRO A 303 1.00 -1.87 0.08
N SER A 304 -0.02 -1.11 0.49
CA SER A 304 0.18 0.02 1.40
C SER A 304 0.55 -0.47 2.81
N LEU A 305 1.07 0.45 3.65
CA LEU A 305 1.38 0.16 5.06
C LEU A 305 0.14 -0.39 5.78
N LEU A 306 -1.03 0.20 5.54
CA LEU A 306 -2.28 -0.24 6.15
C LEU A 306 -2.65 -1.66 5.72
N GLN A 307 -2.61 -1.96 4.43
CA GLN A 307 -2.90 -3.30 3.89
C GLN A 307 -1.92 -4.37 4.38
N TYR A 308 -0.65 -4.00 4.59
CA TYR A 308 0.37 -4.93 5.03
C TYR A 308 0.30 -5.23 6.53
N SER A 309 -0.05 -4.24 7.35
CA SER A 309 0.06 -4.30 8.82
C SER A 309 -1.27 -4.51 9.55
N THR A 310 -2.41 -4.56 8.82
CA THR A 310 -3.73 -4.72 9.42
C THR A 310 -4.55 -5.80 8.73
N THR A 311 -5.62 -6.23 9.38
CA THR A 311 -6.63 -7.12 8.83
C THR A 311 -7.99 -6.44 8.89
N VAL A 312 -8.91 -6.85 8.02
CA VAL A 312 -10.29 -6.35 8.05
C VAL A 312 -10.92 -6.64 9.41
N CYS A 313 -11.53 -5.64 10.02
CA CYS A 313 -12.19 -5.78 11.30
C CYS A 313 -13.31 -6.84 11.22
N PRO A 314 -13.27 -7.93 12.00
CA PRO A 314 -14.29 -8.99 11.93
C PRO A 314 -15.69 -8.51 12.36
N THR A 315 -15.75 -7.43 13.16
CA THR A 315 -17.02 -6.89 13.67
C THR A 315 -17.75 -6.07 12.60
N CYS A 316 -17.09 -5.11 11.99
CA CYS A 316 -17.73 -4.24 11.00
C CYS A 316 -17.45 -4.65 9.54
N GLN A 317 -16.62 -5.67 9.32
CA GLN A 317 -16.25 -6.17 7.99
C GLN A 317 -15.80 -5.06 7.02
N GLY A 318 -15.10 -4.05 7.54
CA GLY A 318 -14.59 -2.92 6.77
C GLY A 318 -15.54 -1.73 6.63
N THR A 319 -16.80 -1.83 7.10
CA THR A 319 -17.78 -0.73 6.96
C THR A 319 -17.51 0.45 7.91
N GLY A 320 -16.69 0.25 8.97
CA GLY A 320 -16.44 1.24 10.02
C GLY A 320 -17.66 1.54 10.90
N ARG A 321 -18.78 0.81 10.74
CA ARG A 321 -20.03 0.99 11.47
C ARG A 321 -20.55 -0.36 11.94
N VAL A 322 -21.21 -0.36 13.09
CA VAL A 322 -21.93 -1.50 13.65
C VAL A 322 -23.39 -1.11 13.87
N GLU A 323 -24.27 -2.09 14.02
CA GLU A 323 -25.67 -1.88 14.33
C GLU A 323 -25.80 -1.08 15.65
N SER A 324 -26.69 -0.09 15.71
CA SER A 324 -26.97 0.65 16.95
C SER A 324 -27.85 -0.15 17.88
N ALA A 325 -27.80 0.15 19.19
CA ALA A 325 -28.67 -0.48 20.19
C ALA A 325 -30.17 -0.38 19.83
N GLN A 326 -30.58 0.78 19.33
CA GLN A 326 -31.94 0.98 18.85
C GLN A 326 -32.31 0.07 17.67
N ALA A 327 -31.42 -0.03 16.67
CA ALA A 327 -31.67 -0.89 15.51
C ALA A 327 -31.73 -2.37 15.89
N ALA A 328 -30.82 -2.79 16.80
CA ALA A 328 -30.82 -4.15 17.36
C ALA A 328 -32.11 -4.44 18.15
N ALA A 329 -32.58 -3.49 18.96
CA ALA A 329 -33.83 -3.63 19.71
C ALA A 329 -35.04 -3.78 18.78
N PHE A 330 -35.14 -2.96 17.74
CA PHE A 330 -36.22 -3.10 16.76
C PHE A 330 -36.12 -4.39 15.92
N ARG A 331 -34.91 -4.90 15.69
CA ARG A 331 -34.74 -6.17 15.02
C ARG A 331 -35.19 -7.31 15.92
N LEU A 332 -34.84 -7.27 17.22
CA LEU A 332 -35.34 -8.22 18.20
C LEU A 332 -36.87 -8.22 18.29
N GLU A 333 -37.52 -7.04 18.32
CA GLU A 333 -38.96 -6.92 18.27
C GLU A 333 -39.56 -7.65 17.05
N ARG A 334 -39.04 -7.39 15.86
CA ARG A 334 -39.53 -8.04 14.63
C ARG A 334 -39.34 -9.55 14.65
N GLU A 335 -38.24 -10.05 15.21
CA GLU A 335 -38.01 -11.48 15.35
C GLU A 335 -38.99 -12.13 16.36
N LEU A 336 -39.22 -11.48 17.50
CA LEU A 336 -40.16 -11.96 18.52
C LEU A 336 -41.60 -11.94 18.04
N LEU A 337 -42.02 -10.96 17.26
CA LEU A 337 -43.37 -10.86 16.71
C LEU A 337 -43.74 -12.07 15.81
N GLN A 338 -42.79 -12.80 15.26
CA GLN A 338 -43.03 -14.04 14.52
C GLN A 338 -43.59 -15.14 15.41
N TYR A 339 -43.36 -15.06 16.72
CA TYR A 339 -43.81 -16.04 17.72
C TYR A 339 -45.11 -15.61 18.44
N ARG A 340 -45.78 -14.54 18.01
CA ARG A 340 -46.98 -13.95 18.64
C ARG A 340 -48.12 -14.96 18.86
N ASN A 341 -48.24 -15.97 18.03
CA ASN A 341 -49.32 -16.95 18.08
C ASN A 341 -48.89 -18.29 18.73
N HIS A 342 -47.75 -18.31 19.41
CA HIS A 342 -47.23 -19.46 20.11
C HIS A 342 -47.51 -19.33 21.61
N ASP A 343 -47.72 -20.45 22.28
CA ASP A 343 -48.11 -20.51 23.67
C ASP A 343 -46.89 -20.58 24.61
N TYR A 344 -45.99 -19.58 24.47
CA TYR A 344 -44.80 -19.45 25.31
C TYR A 344 -45.06 -18.47 26.47
N GLN A 345 -44.55 -18.81 27.69
CA GLN A 345 -44.70 -17.97 28.86
C GLN A 345 -43.59 -16.89 28.94
N TYR A 346 -42.37 -17.26 28.56
CA TYR A 346 -41.26 -16.32 28.53
C TYR A 346 -40.24 -16.66 27.47
N VAL A 347 -39.44 -15.65 27.10
CA VAL A 347 -38.32 -15.77 26.19
C VAL A 347 -37.04 -15.29 26.86
N VAL A 348 -35.96 -16.05 26.76
CA VAL A 348 -34.64 -15.70 27.27
C VAL A 348 -33.81 -15.15 26.10
N VAL A 349 -33.35 -13.91 26.26
CA VAL A 349 -32.56 -13.20 25.24
C VAL A 349 -31.22 -12.76 25.81
N GLU A 350 -30.13 -13.24 25.25
CA GLU A 350 -28.79 -12.65 25.50
C GLU A 350 -28.70 -11.31 24.80
N VAL A 351 -28.25 -10.26 25.51
CA VAL A 351 -28.11 -8.92 24.96
C VAL A 351 -26.81 -8.28 25.41
N SER A 352 -26.28 -7.37 24.59
CA SER A 352 -25.22 -6.46 25.02
C SER A 352 -25.75 -5.40 25.99
N LYS A 353 -24.84 -4.77 26.73
CA LYS A 353 -25.21 -3.80 27.77
C LYS A 353 -26.00 -2.62 27.19
N ASP A 354 -25.59 -2.08 26.07
CA ASP A 354 -26.23 -0.95 25.40
C ASP A 354 -27.66 -1.27 24.90
N VAL A 355 -27.90 -2.49 24.43
CA VAL A 355 -29.26 -2.98 24.08
C VAL A 355 -30.10 -3.15 25.34
N LEU A 356 -29.54 -3.69 26.43
CA LEU A 356 -30.23 -3.78 27.71
C LEU A 356 -30.60 -2.40 28.26
N ASP A 357 -29.65 -1.47 28.27
CA ASP A 357 -29.85 -0.09 28.72
C ASP A 357 -30.94 0.60 27.89
N TRP A 358 -31.02 0.33 26.59
CA TRP A 358 -32.07 0.86 25.72
C TRP A 358 -33.46 0.39 26.18
N PHE A 359 -33.66 -0.87 26.54
CA PHE A 359 -34.92 -1.41 27.04
C PHE A 359 -35.22 -1.03 28.49
N ALA A 360 -34.20 -0.73 29.30
CA ALA A 360 -34.36 -0.40 30.71
C ALA A 360 -34.52 1.13 30.99
N GLY A 361 -34.07 1.97 30.04
CA GLY A 361 -34.09 3.43 30.18
C GLY A 361 -35.43 4.07 29.83
N GLU A 362 -35.38 5.22 29.15
CA GLU A 362 -36.55 5.97 28.69
C GLU A 362 -37.48 5.18 27.79
N ASN A 363 -36.94 4.12 27.17
CA ASN A 363 -37.66 3.25 26.25
C ASN A 363 -38.27 2.00 26.92
N LYS A 364 -38.32 1.94 28.26
CA LYS A 364 -38.90 0.83 29.00
C LYS A 364 -40.32 0.48 28.57
N PHE A 365 -41.10 1.46 28.17
CA PHE A 365 -42.46 1.28 27.67
C PHE A 365 -42.55 0.41 26.40
N PHE A 366 -41.49 0.39 25.58
CA PHE A 366 -41.41 -0.52 24.42
C PHE A 366 -41.34 -1.98 24.86
N ARG A 367 -40.56 -2.27 25.88
CA ARG A 367 -40.48 -3.61 26.45
C ARG A 367 -41.85 -4.05 26.99
N GLU A 368 -42.48 -3.21 27.81
CA GLU A 368 -43.80 -3.51 28.44
C GLU A 368 -44.87 -3.70 27.38
N ARG A 369 -44.85 -2.91 26.31
CA ARG A 369 -45.75 -3.06 25.17
C ARG A 369 -45.51 -4.36 24.42
N LEU A 370 -44.26 -4.70 24.14
CA LEU A 370 -43.87 -5.92 23.41
C LEU A 370 -44.25 -7.15 24.21
N GLU A 371 -43.99 -7.20 25.52
CA GLU A 371 -44.38 -8.29 26.41
C GLU A 371 -45.91 -8.46 26.41
N LYS A 372 -46.65 -7.37 26.40
CA LYS A 372 -48.12 -7.41 26.30
C LYS A 372 -48.60 -7.90 24.93
N ASP A 373 -48.02 -7.42 23.84
CA ASP A 373 -48.40 -7.79 22.48
C ASP A 373 -48.10 -9.25 22.16
N LEU A 374 -47.06 -9.80 22.81
CA LEU A 374 -46.64 -11.21 22.68
C LEU A 374 -47.30 -12.14 23.70
N SER A 375 -47.92 -11.59 24.76
CA SER A 375 -48.42 -12.34 25.93
C SER A 375 -47.34 -13.21 26.59
N MET A 376 -46.06 -12.81 26.49
CA MET A 376 -44.93 -13.48 27.12
C MET A 376 -43.97 -12.47 27.78
N GLN A 377 -43.23 -12.93 28.80
CA GLN A 377 -42.23 -12.10 29.48
C GLN A 377 -40.86 -12.22 28.82
N MET A 378 -40.10 -11.14 28.86
CA MET A 378 -38.74 -11.11 28.32
C MET A 378 -37.71 -11.12 29.45
N GLU A 379 -36.91 -12.16 29.49
CA GLU A 379 -35.74 -12.24 30.40
C GLU A 379 -34.48 -11.91 29.64
N PHE A 380 -33.77 -10.89 30.09
CA PHE A 380 -32.51 -10.46 29.47
C PHE A 380 -31.31 -11.02 30.25
N VAL A 381 -30.41 -11.68 29.53
CA VAL A 381 -29.12 -12.15 30.03
C VAL A 381 -28.03 -11.29 29.45
N LEU A 382 -27.35 -10.54 30.32
CA LEU A 382 -26.25 -9.67 29.89
C LEU A 382 -25.07 -10.50 29.41
N LYS A 383 -24.52 -10.12 28.24
CA LYS A 383 -23.29 -10.66 27.69
C LYS A 383 -22.35 -9.53 27.32
N GLU A 384 -21.08 -9.64 27.71
CA GLU A 384 -20.05 -8.70 27.30
C GLU A 384 -19.88 -8.72 25.78
N SER A 385 -19.94 -7.54 25.17
CA SER A 385 -19.75 -7.34 23.74
C SER A 385 -19.22 -5.94 23.48
N THR A 386 -18.43 -5.77 22.43
CA THR A 386 -17.93 -4.48 21.96
C THR A 386 -18.87 -3.80 20.96
N PHE A 387 -19.99 -4.44 20.63
CA PHE A 387 -21.00 -3.91 19.69
C PHE A 387 -22.39 -4.38 20.14
N SER A 388 -23.41 -3.63 19.70
CA SER A 388 -24.81 -3.93 19.98
C SER A 388 -25.20 -5.28 19.36
N PHE A 389 -25.68 -6.17 20.19
CA PHE A 389 -26.17 -7.46 19.72
C PHE A 389 -27.26 -8.02 20.58
N PHE A 390 -28.04 -8.95 20.03
CA PHE A 390 -28.91 -9.86 20.77
C PHE A 390 -28.89 -11.27 20.19
N ARG A 391 -29.27 -12.22 21.01
CA ARG A 391 -29.46 -13.62 20.62
C ARG A 391 -30.58 -14.26 21.41
N ILE A 392 -31.62 -14.69 20.72
CA ILE A 392 -32.68 -15.46 21.36
C ILE A 392 -32.14 -16.85 21.73
N LYS A 393 -32.18 -17.20 23.00
CA LYS A 393 -31.68 -18.47 23.55
C LYS A 393 -32.69 -19.57 23.53
N GLN A 394 -33.84 -19.28 24.13
CA GLN A 394 -34.93 -20.27 24.26
C GLN A 394 -36.25 -19.56 24.49
N PHE A 395 -37.31 -20.26 24.13
CA PHE A 395 -38.69 -19.96 24.49
C PHE A 395 -39.13 -21.02 25.48
N VAL A 396 -39.89 -20.65 26.52
CA VAL A 396 -40.43 -21.55 27.55
C VAL A 396 -41.91 -21.32 27.79
#